data_10c9e9c4e6f93215743a2818b87a2f8c
#
_entry.id   10c9e9c4e6f93215743a2818b87a2f8c
#
_cell.length_a   1.000
_cell.length_b   1.000
_cell.length_c   1.000
_cell.angle_alpha   90.00
_cell.angle_beta   90.00
_cell.angle_gamma   90.00
#
_symmetry.space_group_name_H-M   'P 1'
#
loop_
_entity.id
_entity.type
_entity.pdbx_description
1 polymer ?
#
loop_
_entity_poly.entity_id
_entity_poly.type
_entity_poly.pdbx_seq_one_letter_code
_entity_poly.pdbx_strand_id
1 'polypeptide(L)'
;MYMNISPDAERLCSRLLARPLKCHALKRCTFGRETCFASAIALWLVNQRARAANRLLRLVPSQLKAGEQKQKVCLSIQTSFALVFMEQNHSLGHLTRICSARALARGNRSAEIIISYNYHTHTSFCDGNNTLEEMTLAAIAAGLKVIGFSGHSYTAYDDCYCMSQANTAAYFAEIDRLREQYRGRITILRGIEQDFGSDEPTDAYDYVIGSVHATFAPAADGSGDNFHGFDRSRFYYIDWTVDRILEAVRDDFAGDPYAFIEHYYETVGMLPKVTGCHIIGHFDLVTKFNEKPPWFDENHPRYRAAACRALDRIFASWQESRGAARAGSAPIFEINTGAISRGWRMTPYPAPWILQEIRARGGQIMINSDSHAVDTLTCAFPDAVKLALDCGFTRVKIITEQGFEDYSLI
;
A
#
# COMPACT_ATOMS: atom_id res chain seq x y z
N MET A 1 27.91 -5.74 -29.60
CA MET A 1 27.15 -5.83 -30.85
C MET A 1 26.30 -4.57 -30.95
N TYR A 2 26.80 -3.54 -31.62
CA TYR A 2 26.12 -2.24 -31.74
C TYR A 2 24.91 -2.40 -32.66
N MET A 3 23.70 -2.14 -32.13
CA MET A 3 22.50 -2.07 -32.95
C MET A 3 22.51 -0.74 -33.73
N ASN A 4 22.44 -0.81 -35.03
CA ASN A 4 22.18 0.35 -35.87
C ASN A 4 20.74 0.82 -35.64
N ILE A 5 20.60 1.90 -34.91
CA ILE A 5 19.35 2.66 -34.82
C ILE A 5 19.26 3.46 -36.12
N SER A 6 18.07 3.54 -36.72
CA SER A 6 17.92 4.29 -37.96
C SER A 6 18.29 5.77 -37.75
N PRO A 7 18.95 6.43 -38.70
CA PRO A 7 19.38 7.83 -38.58
C PRO A 7 18.24 8.81 -38.27
N ASP A 8 17.01 8.46 -38.62
CA ASP A 8 15.82 9.27 -38.34
C ASP A 8 15.37 9.17 -36.87
N ALA A 9 15.56 8.03 -36.20
CA ALA A 9 15.28 7.86 -34.80
C ALA A 9 16.29 8.60 -33.91
N GLU A 10 17.59 8.61 -34.31
CA GLU A 10 18.62 9.41 -33.64
C GLU A 10 18.39 10.92 -33.80
N ARG A 11 18.02 11.37 -34.98
CA ARG A 11 17.69 12.79 -35.24
C ARG A 11 16.45 13.24 -34.47
N LEU A 12 15.46 12.36 -34.30
CA LEU A 12 14.25 12.66 -33.53
C LEU A 12 14.54 12.75 -32.01
N CYS A 13 15.36 11.83 -31.50
CA CYS A 13 15.83 11.88 -30.10
C CYS A 13 16.64 13.15 -29.83
N SER A 14 17.61 13.49 -30.72
CA SER A 14 18.44 14.68 -30.58
C SER A 14 17.62 15.99 -30.65
N ARG A 15 16.58 16.05 -31.49
CA ARG A 15 15.69 17.22 -31.61
C ARG A 15 14.75 17.37 -30.41
N LEU A 16 14.34 16.27 -29.76
CA LEU A 16 13.49 16.29 -28.55
C LEU A 16 14.31 16.68 -27.30
N LEU A 17 15.59 16.37 -27.26
CA LEU A 17 16.50 16.68 -26.14
C LEU A 17 17.10 18.10 -26.23
N ALA A 18 17.23 18.67 -27.44
CA ALA A 18 17.95 19.94 -27.69
C ALA A 18 17.08 21.22 -27.65
N ARG A 19 15.78 21.16 -27.36
CA ARG A 19 14.95 22.37 -27.28
C ARG A 19 14.98 23.01 -25.90
N PRO A 20 15.60 24.21 -25.71
CA PRO A 20 15.45 24.98 -24.49
C PRO A 20 14.01 25.46 -24.36
N LEU A 21 13.41 25.22 -23.21
CA LEU A 21 12.07 25.69 -22.87
C LEU A 21 12.06 27.21 -22.74
N LYS A 22 11.50 27.90 -23.72
CA LYS A 22 11.17 29.33 -23.58
C LYS A 22 9.89 29.46 -22.75
N CYS A 23 10.06 29.72 -21.46
CA CYS A 23 8.95 29.96 -20.55
C CYS A 23 8.59 31.45 -20.55
N HIS A 24 7.57 31.87 -21.33
CA HIS A 24 7.07 33.25 -21.37
C HIS A 24 5.96 33.54 -20.33
N ALA A 25 5.68 32.61 -19.38
CA ALA A 25 4.56 32.74 -18.45
C ALA A 25 4.97 33.13 -17.00
N LEU A 26 6.21 33.55 -16.74
CA LEU A 26 6.75 33.76 -15.38
C LEU A 26 6.71 35.23 -14.90
N LYS A 27 5.89 36.08 -15.46
CA LYS A 27 5.71 37.46 -14.95
C LYS A 27 4.29 37.66 -14.47
N ARG A 28 3.96 37.23 -13.27
CA ARG A 28 2.92 37.69 -12.33
C ARG A 28 2.44 36.53 -11.44
N CYS A 29 3.12 36.28 -10.35
CA CYS A 29 2.52 35.61 -9.20
C CYS A 29 3.15 36.15 -7.93
N THR A 30 2.33 36.83 -7.15
CA THR A 30 2.63 37.26 -5.79
C THR A 30 2.52 36.07 -4.82
N PHE A 31 3.39 36.05 -3.88
CA PHE A 31 3.58 35.15 -2.75
C PHE A 31 2.37 34.24 -2.36
N GLY A 32 2.59 32.92 -2.31
CA GLY A 32 1.74 31.97 -1.62
C GLY A 32 1.36 30.68 -2.38
N ARG A 33 1.78 30.50 -3.64
CA ARG A 33 1.40 29.35 -4.49
C ARG A 33 2.57 28.61 -5.15
N GLU A 34 3.80 28.84 -4.70
CA GLU A 34 4.98 28.34 -5.43
C GLU A 34 5.19 26.83 -5.33
N THR A 35 4.80 26.20 -4.22
CA THR A 35 4.93 24.74 -4.05
C THR A 35 3.95 23.95 -4.91
N CYS A 36 2.73 24.46 -5.07
CA CYS A 36 1.71 23.81 -5.90
C CYS A 36 2.04 23.92 -7.41
N PHE A 37 2.71 25.01 -7.81
CA PHE A 37 3.05 25.26 -9.23
C PHE A 37 4.26 24.42 -9.68
N ALA A 38 5.28 24.24 -8.83
CA ALA A 38 6.43 23.40 -9.14
C ALA A 38 6.04 21.93 -9.30
N SER A 39 5.16 21.43 -8.43
CA SER A 39 4.61 20.07 -8.52
C SER A 39 3.74 19.88 -9.75
N ALA A 40 2.92 20.86 -10.11
CA ALA A 40 2.08 20.81 -11.31
C ALA A 40 2.91 20.85 -12.61
N ILE A 41 4.00 21.61 -12.64
CA ILE A 41 4.94 21.65 -13.78
C ILE A 41 5.70 20.33 -13.89
N ALA A 42 6.16 19.74 -12.78
CA ALA A 42 6.81 18.45 -12.76
C ALA A 42 5.88 17.34 -13.28
N LEU A 43 4.64 17.31 -12.81
CA LEU A 43 3.62 16.35 -13.25
C LEU A 43 3.25 16.54 -14.74
N TRP A 44 3.15 17.79 -15.22
CA TRP A 44 2.91 18.08 -16.64
C TRP A 44 4.07 17.62 -17.51
N LEU A 45 5.33 17.83 -17.10
CA LEU A 45 6.53 17.37 -17.80
C LEU A 45 6.62 15.83 -17.87
N VAL A 46 6.28 15.14 -16.78
CA VAL A 46 6.19 13.67 -16.73
C VAL A 46 5.13 13.16 -17.71
N ASN A 47 3.94 13.77 -17.72
CA ASN A 47 2.86 13.38 -18.64
C ASN A 47 3.20 13.65 -20.13
N GLN A 48 3.89 14.74 -20.45
CA GLN A 48 4.32 15.02 -21.83
C GLN A 48 5.37 14.02 -22.31
N ARG A 49 6.30 13.59 -21.43
CA ARG A 49 7.32 12.59 -21.73
C ARG A 49 6.75 11.19 -21.86
N ALA A 50 5.78 10.81 -21.00
CA ALA A 50 5.06 9.55 -21.15
C ALA A 50 4.28 9.46 -22.47
N ARG A 51 3.67 10.56 -22.92
CA ARG A 51 3.02 10.63 -24.24
C ARG A 51 4.01 10.51 -25.40
N ALA A 52 5.22 11.07 -25.27
CA ALA A 52 6.28 10.95 -26.27
C ALA A 52 6.82 9.51 -26.33
N ALA A 53 7.03 8.85 -25.21
CA ALA A 53 7.44 7.44 -25.10
C ALA A 53 6.39 6.51 -25.74
N ASN A 54 5.10 6.72 -25.46
CA ASN A 54 4.01 5.97 -26.09
C ASN A 54 3.88 6.20 -27.61
N ARG A 55 4.25 7.37 -28.11
CA ARG A 55 4.33 7.62 -29.56
C ARG A 55 5.50 6.88 -30.20
N LEU A 56 6.67 6.84 -29.54
CA LEU A 56 7.84 6.07 -29.99
C LEU A 56 7.57 4.56 -30.02
N LEU A 57 6.86 4.03 -29.03
CA LEU A 57 6.42 2.62 -28.98
C LEU A 57 5.49 2.24 -30.14
N ARG A 58 4.66 3.18 -30.63
CA ARG A 58 3.79 2.96 -31.80
C ARG A 58 4.54 2.99 -33.15
N LEU A 59 5.78 3.48 -33.20
CA LEU A 59 6.62 3.53 -34.40
C LEU A 59 7.51 2.27 -34.55
N VAL A 60 7.46 1.33 -33.61
CA VAL A 60 8.15 0.04 -33.72
C VAL A 60 7.41 -0.82 -34.75
N PRO A 61 8.10 -1.26 -35.85
CA PRO A 61 7.43 -2.02 -36.90
C PRO A 61 6.76 -3.29 -36.41
N SER A 62 5.55 -3.55 -36.89
CA SER A 62 4.72 -4.72 -36.55
C SER A 62 5.29 -6.07 -36.99
N GLN A 63 6.41 -6.08 -37.70
CA GLN A 63 7.04 -7.28 -38.27
C GLN A 63 8.10 -7.95 -37.38
N LEU A 64 8.37 -7.44 -36.16
CA LEU A 64 9.23 -8.13 -35.21
C LEU A 64 8.50 -9.35 -34.65
N LYS A 65 9.04 -10.55 -34.93
CA LYS A 65 8.52 -11.82 -34.41
C LYS A 65 8.30 -11.77 -32.91
N ALA A 66 7.16 -12.32 -32.48
CA ALA A 66 6.66 -12.26 -31.11
C ALA A 66 7.65 -12.77 -30.05
N GLY A 67 7.74 -12.08 -28.93
CA GLY A 67 8.27 -12.52 -27.64
C GLY A 67 9.52 -11.78 -27.18
N GLU A 68 10.72 -12.27 -27.46
CA GLU A 68 11.96 -11.82 -26.79
C GLU A 68 12.53 -10.47 -27.26
N GLN A 69 12.40 -10.13 -28.55
CA GLN A 69 12.98 -8.89 -29.07
C GLN A 69 12.16 -7.63 -28.71
N LYS A 70 10.83 -7.75 -28.63
CA LYS A 70 9.98 -6.65 -28.14
C LYS A 70 10.25 -6.33 -26.67
N GLN A 71 10.45 -7.36 -25.87
CA GLN A 71 10.74 -7.22 -24.44
C GLN A 71 12.10 -6.57 -24.20
N LYS A 72 13.13 -6.93 -24.98
CA LYS A 72 14.47 -6.31 -24.92
C LYS A 72 14.48 -4.84 -25.36
N VAL A 73 13.70 -4.46 -26.36
CA VAL A 73 13.56 -3.06 -26.80
C VAL A 73 12.79 -2.24 -25.76
N CYS A 74 11.72 -2.78 -25.16
CA CYS A 74 11.01 -2.11 -24.06
C CYS A 74 11.90 -1.93 -22.83
N LEU A 75 12.68 -2.95 -22.46
CA LEU A 75 13.61 -2.87 -21.31
C LEU A 75 14.74 -1.85 -21.57
N SER A 76 15.28 -1.78 -22.79
CA SER A 76 16.32 -0.80 -23.16
C SER A 76 15.80 0.64 -23.15
N ILE A 77 14.55 0.86 -23.56
CA ILE A 77 13.91 2.18 -23.50
C ILE A 77 13.62 2.57 -22.03
N GLN A 78 13.14 1.64 -21.21
CA GLN A 78 12.87 1.88 -19.79
C GLN A 78 14.16 2.16 -19.00
N THR A 79 15.26 1.41 -19.22
CA THR A 79 16.56 1.66 -18.57
C THR A 79 17.20 2.98 -19.00
N SER A 80 17.11 3.36 -20.27
CA SER A 80 17.62 4.66 -20.74
C SER A 80 16.83 5.85 -20.15
N PHE A 81 15.51 5.69 -19.95
CA PHE A 81 14.67 6.71 -19.28
C PHE A 81 14.95 6.78 -17.77
N ALA A 82 15.20 5.64 -17.11
CA ALA A 82 15.53 5.59 -15.70
C ALA A 82 16.88 6.27 -15.40
N LEU A 83 17.91 6.07 -16.23
CA LEU A 83 19.22 6.72 -16.08
C LEU A 83 19.14 8.25 -16.23
N VAL A 84 18.40 8.76 -17.21
CA VAL A 84 18.20 10.21 -17.41
C VAL A 84 17.37 10.80 -16.25
N PHE A 85 16.47 10.01 -15.66
CA PHE A 85 15.68 10.43 -14.49
C PHE A 85 16.52 10.51 -13.21
N MET A 86 17.48 9.60 -13.03
CA MET A 86 18.40 9.60 -11.88
C MET A 86 19.37 10.78 -11.91
N GLU A 87 19.93 11.13 -13.05
CA GLU A 87 20.84 12.28 -13.17
C GLU A 87 20.16 13.64 -12.92
N GLN A 88 18.87 13.78 -13.26
CA GLN A 88 18.12 15.03 -13.02
C GLN A 88 17.53 15.13 -11.61
N ASN A 89 17.30 14.03 -10.92
CA ASN A 89 16.83 14.03 -9.53
C ASN A 89 17.92 14.46 -8.54
N HIS A 90 19.21 14.30 -8.86
CA HIS A 90 20.30 14.88 -8.05
C HIS A 90 20.23 16.42 -7.97
N SER A 91 19.78 17.09 -9.02
CA SER A 91 19.62 18.56 -9.04
C SER A 91 18.33 19.04 -8.34
N LEU A 92 17.25 18.25 -8.40
CA LEU A 92 15.98 18.54 -7.72
C LEU A 92 16.04 18.27 -6.21
N GLY A 93 16.80 17.25 -5.78
CA GLY A 93 17.02 16.95 -4.37
C GLY A 93 17.76 18.07 -3.62
N HIS A 94 18.57 18.88 -4.30
CA HIS A 94 19.21 20.06 -3.73
C HIS A 94 18.23 21.23 -3.57
N LEU A 95 17.29 21.42 -4.50
CA LEU A 95 16.29 22.49 -4.42
C LEU A 95 15.22 22.21 -3.35
N THR A 96 14.79 20.95 -3.19
CA THR A 96 13.86 20.55 -2.11
C THR A 96 14.49 20.67 -0.73
N ARG A 97 15.78 20.37 -0.56
CA ARG A 97 16.50 20.58 0.71
C ARG A 97 16.64 22.06 1.08
N ILE A 98 16.82 22.95 0.11
CA ILE A 98 16.89 24.41 0.35
C ILE A 98 15.51 24.98 0.70
N CYS A 99 14.43 24.50 0.10
CA CYS A 99 13.07 24.92 0.44
C CYS A 99 12.63 24.42 1.84
N SER A 100 12.96 23.17 2.21
CA SER A 100 12.66 22.62 3.53
C SER A 100 13.43 23.34 4.65
N ALA A 101 14.70 23.73 4.41
CA ALA A 101 15.51 24.45 5.40
C ALA A 101 15.03 25.90 5.64
N ARG A 102 14.35 26.55 4.69
CA ARG A 102 13.78 27.90 4.85
C ARG A 102 12.38 27.92 5.45
N ALA A 103 11.60 26.85 5.33
CA ALA A 103 10.30 26.70 5.98
C ALA A 103 10.43 26.46 7.50
N LEU A 104 11.55 25.87 7.95
CA LEU A 104 11.85 25.59 9.36
C LEU A 104 12.25 26.82 10.19
N ALA A 105 12.38 28.01 9.58
CA ALA A 105 12.84 29.22 10.27
C ALA A 105 11.73 30.16 10.77
N ARG A 106 10.44 29.83 10.63
CA ARG A 106 9.32 30.66 11.13
C ARG A 106 8.44 29.89 12.10
N GLY A 107 8.63 30.23 13.36
CA GLY A 107 8.07 29.68 14.56
C GLY A 107 6.57 29.43 14.61
N ASN A 108 6.24 28.21 14.89
CA ASN A 108 5.35 27.77 15.96
C ASN A 108 5.70 26.28 16.19
N ARG A 109 6.50 25.98 17.24
CA ARG A 109 6.79 24.59 17.61
C ARG A 109 5.60 24.05 18.40
N SER A 110 4.53 23.67 17.75
CA SER A 110 3.82 22.48 18.19
C SER A 110 4.78 21.32 17.94
N ALA A 111 5.09 20.51 18.94
CA ALA A 111 5.95 19.35 18.77
C ALA A 111 5.33 18.49 17.66
N GLU A 112 6.03 18.34 16.54
CA GLU A 112 5.56 17.50 15.44
C GLU A 112 5.55 16.07 15.94
N ILE A 113 4.39 15.44 15.96
CA ILE A 113 4.24 14.05 16.43
C ILE A 113 4.93 13.17 15.40
N ILE A 114 6.03 12.54 15.82
CA ILE A 114 6.82 11.66 14.95
C ILE A 114 6.42 10.22 15.24
N ILE A 115 5.77 9.57 14.29
CA ILE A 115 5.57 8.12 14.33
C ILE A 115 6.93 7.45 14.10
N SER A 116 7.42 6.72 15.09
CA SER A 116 8.74 6.09 15.09
C SER A 116 8.68 4.57 14.95
N TYR A 117 7.60 4.05 14.39
CA TYR A 117 7.38 2.62 14.16
C TYR A 117 6.62 2.39 12.84
N ASN A 118 6.74 1.19 12.31
CA ASN A 118 5.92 0.70 11.21
C ASN A 118 5.82 -0.83 11.31
N TYR A 119 4.61 -1.36 11.27
CA TYR A 119 4.36 -2.80 11.42
C TYR A 119 3.81 -3.46 10.15
N HIS A 120 3.54 -2.69 9.09
CA HIS A 120 3.06 -3.21 7.82
C HIS A 120 4.07 -2.89 6.73
N THR A 121 4.94 -3.88 6.45
CA THR A 121 5.98 -3.75 5.43
C THR A 121 6.24 -5.08 4.72
N HIS A 122 6.47 -4.98 3.42
CA HIS A 122 6.72 -6.09 2.51
C HIS A 122 8.17 -6.14 2.06
N THR A 123 8.63 -7.30 1.63
CA THR A 123 10.02 -7.52 1.22
C THR A 123 10.08 -8.51 0.07
N SER A 124 11.28 -8.75 -0.46
CA SER A 124 11.51 -9.74 -1.51
C SER A 124 11.19 -11.21 -1.11
N PHE A 125 10.72 -11.46 0.11
CA PHE A 125 10.14 -12.75 0.49
C PHE A 125 8.70 -12.92 0.00
N CYS A 126 7.99 -11.81 -0.28
CA CYS A 126 6.69 -11.76 -0.95
C CYS A 126 6.83 -10.86 -2.19
N ASP A 127 6.04 -9.81 -2.30
CA ASP A 127 5.99 -8.91 -3.46
C ASP A 127 6.69 -7.56 -3.25
N GLY A 128 7.39 -7.37 -2.13
CA GLY A 128 8.19 -6.17 -1.88
C GLY A 128 9.47 -6.12 -2.73
N ASN A 129 9.92 -4.90 -3.01
CA ASN A 129 11.05 -4.64 -3.92
C ASN A 129 12.43 -4.83 -3.26
N ASN A 130 12.50 -4.80 -1.94
CA ASN A 130 13.75 -4.75 -1.19
C ASN A 130 13.88 -5.93 -0.22
N THR A 131 15.12 -6.29 0.11
CA THR A 131 15.42 -7.30 1.11
C THR A 131 15.05 -6.82 2.53
N LEU A 132 14.89 -7.76 3.46
CA LEU A 132 14.70 -7.47 4.89
C LEU A 132 15.79 -6.53 5.43
N GLU A 133 17.06 -6.74 5.03
CA GLU A 133 18.17 -5.92 5.50
C GLU A 133 18.14 -4.50 4.92
N GLU A 134 17.85 -4.33 3.62
CA GLU A 134 17.69 -2.99 3.00
C GLU A 134 16.56 -2.21 3.67
N MET A 135 15.42 -2.85 3.93
CA MET A 135 14.30 -2.25 4.64
C MET A 135 14.67 -1.89 6.09
N THR A 136 15.43 -2.73 6.79
CA THR A 136 15.94 -2.46 8.15
C THR A 136 16.86 -1.22 8.16
N LEU A 137 17.80 -1.16 7.23
CA LEU A 137 18.73 -0.02 7.12
C LEU A 137 18.00 1.28 6.78
N ALA A 138 17.01 1.21 5.89
CA ALA A 138 16.18 2.36 5.54
C ALA A 138 15.32 2.83 6.74
N ALA A 139 14.77 1.91 7.52
CA ALA A 139 14.03 2.21 8.74
C ALA A 139 14.90 2.92 9.79
N ILE A 140 16.14 2.44 9.99
CA ILE A 140 17.12 3.11 10.86
C ILE A 140 17.43 4.52 10.35
N ALA A 141 17.65 4.68 9.04
CA ALA A 141 17.93 5.97 8.42
C ALA A 141 16.75 6.95 8.52
N ALA A 142 15.53 6.45 8.47
CA ALA A 142 14.29 7.20 8.68
C ALA A 142 14.02 7.54 10.15
N GLY A 143 14.82 7.01 11.09
CA GLY A 143 14.67 7.27 12.53
C GLY A 143 13.62 6.40 13.22
N LEU A 144 13.14 5.34 12.57
CA LEU A 144 12.23 4.40 13.20
C LEU A 144 12.93 3.66 14.36
N LYS A 145 12.19 3.42 15.42
CA LYS A 145 12.62 2.65 16.58
C LYS A 145 12.18 1.18 16.49
N VAL A 146 11.09 0.94 15.79
CA VAL A 146 10.54 -0.39 15.56
C VAL A 146 10.18 -0.55 14.09
N ILE A 147 10.61 -1.64 13.49
CA ILE A 147 10.10 -2.12 12.21
C ILE A 147 9.54 -3.52 12.39
N GLY A 148 8.33 -3.74 11.89
CA GLY A 148 7.72 -5.06 11.80
C GLY A 148 7.63 -5.46 10.33
N PHE A 149 8.08 -6.66 10.01
CA PHE A 149 7.91 -7.25 8.70
C PHE A 149 6.64 -8.09 8.71
N SER A 150 5.77 -7.87 7.73
CA SER A 150 4.47 -8.53 7.63
C SER A 150 4.17 -8.96 6.19
N GLY A 151 5.10 -9.66 5.56
CA GLY A 151 4.88 -10.20 4.21
C GLY A 151 3.59 -11.00 4.12
N HIS A 152 3.01 -11.10 2.93
CA HIS A 152 1.78 -11.86 2.68
C HIS A 152 1.93 -13.33 3.04
N SER A 153 0.96 -13.89 3.78
CA SER A 153 0.88 -15.32 4.07
C SER A 153 0.66 -16.13 2.79
N TYR A 154 1.16 -17.36 2.75
CA TYR A 154 0.88 -18.25 1.63
C TYR A 154 -0.62 -18.48 1.44
N THR A 155 -1.06 -18.41 0.19
CA THR A 155 -2.43 -18.70 -0.24
C THR A 155 -2.40 -19.74 -1.37
N ALA A 156 -3.16 -20.84 -1.21
CA ALA A 156 -3.18 -21.90 -2.21
C ALA A 156 -3.96 -21.53 -3.49
N TYR A 157 -4.80 -20.50 -3.43
CA TYR A 157 -5.60 -20.05 -4.58
C TYR A 157 -4.83 -19.12 -5.52
N ASP A 158 -3.82 -18.39 -5.01
CA ASP A 158 -2.92 -17.54 -5.80
C ASP A 158 -1.60 -17.34 -5.04
N ASP A 159 -0.51 -17.90 -5.56
CA ASP A 159 0.82 -17.85 -4.96
C ASP A 159 1.75 -16.78 -5.57
N CYS A 160 1.21 -15.94 -6.47
CA CYS A 160 2.02 -14.98 -7.24
C CYS A 160 2.62 -13.86 -6.39
N TYR A 161 1.93 -13.45 -5.31
CA TYR A 161 2.31 -12.29 -4.49
C TYR A 161 2.75 -12.67 -3.08
N CYS A 162 2.40 -13.86 -2.61
CA CYS A 162 2.61 -14.29 -1.23
C CYS A 162 3.96 -14.97 -0.99
N MET A 163 4.34 -15.10 0.27
CA MET A 163 5.45 -15.94 0.68
C MET A 163 5.14 -17.40 0.36
N SER A 164 6.05 -18.10 -0.34
CA SER A 164 5.92 -19.54 -0.46
C SER A 164 6.16 -20.22 0.90
N GLN A 165 5.53 -21.37 1.12
CA GLN A 165 5.76 -22.16 2.35
C GLN A 165 7.24 -22.50 2.57
N ALA A 166 8.00 -22.75 1.49
CA ALA A 166 9.44 -23.00 1.56
C ALA A 166 10.24 -21.77 2.04
N ASN A 167 9.77 -20.57 1.75
CA ASN A 167 10.44 -19.32 2.12
C ASN A 167 10.16 -18.89 3.58
N THR A 168 9.14 -19.43 4.23
CA THR A 168 8.77 -19.04 5.60
C THR A 168 9.91 -19.33 6.60
N ALA A 169 10.57 -20.47 6.50
CA ALA A 169 11.71 -20.80 7.36
C ALA A 169 12.91 -19.86 7.13
N ALA A 170 13.18 -19.50 5.88
CA ALA A 170 14.26 -18.57 5.53
C ALA A 170 13.93 -17.14 6.00
N TYR A 171 12.68 -16.72 5.88
CA TYR A 171 12.18 -15.45 6.41
C TYR A 171 12.38 -15.35 7.93
N PHE A 172 12.07 -16.40 8.69
CA PHE A 172 12.30 -16.43 10.12
C PHE A 172 13.78 -16.33 10.48
N ALA A 173 14.62 -17.15 9.82
CA ALA A 173 16.06 -17.16 10.06
C ALA A 173 16.69 -15.79 9.76
N GLU A 174 16.26 -15.12 8.70
CA GLU A 174 16.78 -13.80 8.33
C GLU A 174 16.33 -12.73 9.33
N ILE A 175 15.10 -12.75 9.81
CA ILE A 175 14.64 -11.85 10.88
C ILE A 175 15.47 -12.05 12.15
N ASP A 176 15.72 -13.28 12.56
CA ASP A 176 16.50 -13.56 13.76
C ASP A 176 17.96 -13.12 13.60
N ARG A 177 18.55 -13.29 12.42
CA ARG A 177 19.88 -12.76 12.09
C ARG A 177 19.93 -11.23 12.21
N LEU A 178 18.92 -10.53 11.66
CA LEU A 178 18.85 -9.07 11.68
C LEU A 178 18.58 -8.52 13.08
N ARG A 179 17.77 -9.21 13.89
CA ARG A 179 17.56 -8.88 15.30
C ARG A 179 18.88 -8.83 16.07
N GLU A 180 19.73 -9.84 15.85
CA GLU A 180 21.05 -9.89 16.49
C GLU A 180 21.97 -8.81 15.95
N GLN A 181 22.06 -8.68 14.63
CA GLN A 181 22.96 -7.73 13.96
C GLN A 181 22.66 -6.26 14.31
N TYR A 182 21.39 -5.90 14.43
CA TYR A 182 20.94 -4.53 14.68
C TYR A 182 20.46 -4.28 16.11
N ARG A 183 20.77 -5.19 17.02
CA ARG A 183 20.43 -5.10 18.45
C ARG A 183 20.84 -3.73 19.03
N GLY A 184 19.90 -3.07 19.71
CA GLY A 184 20.10 -1.73 20.32
C GLY A 184 20.06 -0.57 19.32
N ARG A 185 19.90 -0.85 18.01
CA ARG A 185 19.71 0.19 16.98
C ARG A 185 18.25 0.33 16.55
N ILE A 186 17.57 -0.78 16.41
CA ILE A 186 16.17 -0.86 16.04
C ILE A 186 15.58 -2.18 16.57
N THR A 187 14.33 -2.16 17.02
CA THR A 187 13.59 -3.37 17.33
C THR A 187 12.97 -3.91 16.04
N ILE A 188 13.19 -5.20 15.77
CA ILE A 188 12.65 -5.88 14.58
C ILE A 188 11.60 -6.89 15.03
N LEU A 189 10.37 -6.79 14.52
CA LEU A 189 9.28 -7.70 14.83
C LEU A 189 8.98 -8.60 13.64
N ARG A 190 8.67 -9.87 13.95
CA ARG A 190 8.23 -10.89 13.00
C ARG A 190 6.72 -10.86 12.90
N GLY A 191 6.18 -10.19 11.92
CA GLY A 191 4.77 -10.18 11.63
C GLY A 191 4.41 -11.00 10.41
N ILE A 192 3.11 -11.09 10.18
CA ILE A 192 2.52 -11.67 8.97
C ILE A 192 1.27 -10.85 8.61
N GLU A 193 1.08 -10.57 7.32
CA GLU A 193 -0.21 -10.19 6.80
C GLU A 193 -0.96 -11.46 6.39
N GLN A 194 -1.84 -11.91 7.28
CA GLN A 194 -2.63 -13.12 7.10
C GLN A 194 -3.83 -12.83 6.22
N ASP A 195 -3.79 -13.34 4.99
CA ASP A 195 -4.93 -13.27 4.10
C ASP A 195 -6.10 -14.11 4.62
N PHE A 196 -7.33 -13.66 4.37
CA PHE A 196 -8.53 -14.36 4.77
C PHE A 196 -8.57 -15.81 4.26
N GLY A 197 -8.06 -16.06 3.04
CA GLY A 197 -8.05 -17.37 2.41
C GLY A 197 -6.87 -18.27 2.79
N SER A 198 -6.00 -17.85 3.69
CA SER A 198 -4.80 -18.60 4.09
C SER A 198 -5.07 -19.54 5.27
N ASP A 199 -4.53 -20.76 5.16
CA ASP A 199 -4.52 -21.76 6.25
C ASP A 199 -3.20 -21.78 7.04
N GLU A 200 -2.24 -20.89 6.73
CA GLU A 200 -0.93 -20.91 7.37
C GLU A 200 -1.03 -20.64 8.88
N PRO A 201 -0.30 -21.39 9.70
CA PRO A 201 -0.30 -21.19 11.15
C PRO A 201 0.38 -19.87 11.52
N THR A 202 -0.21 -19.15 12.48
CA THR A 202 0.26 -17.81 12.88
C THR A 202 0.93 -17.75 14.26
N ASP A 203 1.05 -18.87 14.98
CA ASP A 203 1.54 -18.90 16.37
C ASP A 203 3.01 -18.47 16.54
N ALA A 204 3.82 -18.60 15.49
CA ALA A 204 5.24 -18.24 15.49
C ALA A 204 5.52 -16.75 15.25
N TYR A 205 4.48 -15.96 14.99
CA TYR A 205 4.61 -14.52 14.72
C TYR A 205 4.37 -13.67 15.97
N ASP A 206 5.07 -12.56 16.07
CA ASP A 206 4.88 -11.59 17.16
C ASP A 206 3.53 -10.90 17.05
N TYR A 207 3.07 -10.66 15.82
CA TYR A 207 1.76 -10.08 15.53
C TYR A 207 1.23 -10.54 14.17
N VAL A 208 -0.09 -10.40 13.99
CA VAL A 208 -0.82 -10.80 12.80
C VAL A 208 -1.70 -9.64 12.36
N ILE A 209 -1.55 -9.20 11.11
CA ILE A 209 -2.49 -8.31 10.42
C ILE A 209 -3.44 -9.20 9.62
N GLY A 210 -4.73 -9.04 9.77
CA GLY A 210 -5.74 -9.76 8.99
C GLY A 210 -6.20 -8.92 7.81
N SER A 211 -6.14 -9.46 6.60
CA SER A 211 -6.44 -8.75 5.35
C SER A 211 -7.32 -9.56 4.41
N VAL A 212 -8.03 -8.88 3.51
CA VAL A 212 -8.86 -9.48 2.46
C VAL A 212 -8.41 -8.94 1.10
N HIS A 213 -7.55 -9.67 0.41
CA HIS A 213 -7.11 -9.36 -0.96
C HIS A 213 -7.95 -10.06 -2.02
N ALA A 214 -8.60 -11.14 -1.62
CA ALA A 214 -9.63 -11.82 -2.40
C ALA A 214 -10.80 -12.22 -1.51
N THR A 215 -12.00 -12.29 -2.08
CA THR A 215 -13.16 -12.92 -1.46
C THR A 215 -13.59 -14.12 -2.31
N PHE A 216 -14.44 -15.00 -1.80
CA PHE A 216 -14.69 -16.32 -2.39
C PHE A 216 -16.18 -16.56 -2.58
N ALA A 217 -16.52 -17.32 -3.61
CA ALA A 217 -17.91 -17.75 -3.80
C ALA A 217 -18.38 -18.60 -2.61
N PRO A 218 -19.67 -18.56 -2.27
CA PRO A 218 -20.23 -19.51 -1.29
C PRO A 218 -19.96 -20.95 -1.70
N ALA A 219 -19.59 -21.81 -0.73
CA ALA A 219 -19.44 -23.23 -0.98
C ALA A 219 -20.80 -23.85 -1.33
N ALA A 220 -20.84 -24.63 -2.40
CA ALA A 220 -22.02 -25.43 -2.71
C ALA A 220 -22.09 -26.64 -1.78
N ASP A 221 -23.30 -27.05 -1.41
CA ASP A 221 -23.50 -28.23 -0.58
C ASP A 221 -22.85 -29.49 -1.20
N GLY A 222 -21.84 -30.02 -0.48
CA GLY A 222 -21.22 -31.32 -0.81
C GLY A 222 -20.15 -31.29 -1.89
N SER A 223 -19.70 -30.16 -2.40
CA SER A 223 -18.64 -30.05 -3.42
C SER A 223 -17.51 -29.13 -3.01
N GLY A 224 -16.27 -29.55 -3.24
CA GLY A 224 -15.10 -28.67 -3.20
C GLY A 224 -14.56 -28.35 -1.83
N ASP A 225 -13.72 -27.34 -1.76
CA ASP A 225 -13.18 -26.76 -0.56
C ASP A 225 -14.29 -25.97 0.17
N ASN A 226 -14.55 -26.34 1.43
CA ASN A 226 -15.50 -25.63 2.29
C ASN A 226 -14.75 -24.87 3.38
N PHE A 227 -14.06 -23.83 3.00
CA PHE A 227 -13.34 -22.97 3.90
C PHE A 227 -14.29 -21.94 4.54
N HIS A 228 -14.71 -22.19 5.76
CA HIS A 228 -15.65 -21.32 6.50
C HIS A 228 -16.95 -20.98 5.73
N GLY A 229 -17.42 -21.88 4.86
CA GLY A 229 -18.61 -21.64 4.03
C GLY A 229 -18.31 -21.09 2.64
N PHE A 230 -17.04 -21.00 2.26
CA PHE A 230 -16.58 -20.50 0.97
C PHE A 230 -15.82 -21.57 0.18
N ASP A 231 -15.90 -21.45 -1.14
CA ASP A 231 -15.15 -22.26 -2.10
C ASP A 231 -13.95 -21.44 -2.62
N ARG A 232 -12.74 -21.72 -2.13
CA ARG A 232 -11.51 -21.00 -2.51
C ARG A 232 -11.07 -21.26 -3.95
N SER A 233 -11.62 -22.23 -4.63
CA SER A 233 -11.36 -22.43 -6.06
C SER A 233 -12.07 -21.39 -6.95
N ARG A 234 -13.04 -20.65 -6.38
CA ARG A 234 -13.80 -19.58 -7.04
C ARG A 234 -13.63 -18.28 -6.26
N PHE A 235 -12.60 -17.53 -6.61
CA PHE A 235 -12.22 -16.32 -5.89
C PHE A 235 -12.34 -15.07 -6.77
N TYR A 236 -12.51 -13.92 -6.10
CA TYR A 236 -12.68 -12.61 -6.69
C TYR A 236 -11.63 -11.66 -6.13
N TYR A 237 -10.76 -11.15 -6.98
CA TYR A 237 -9.75 -10.18 -6.58
C TYR A 237 -10.36 -8.85 -6.13
N ILE A 238 -9.80 -8.28 -5.06
CA ILE A 238 -10.14 -6.96 -4.55
C ILE A 238 -9.15 -5.91 -5.04
N ASP A 239 -7.88 -6.25 -5.10
CA ASP A 239 -6.80 -5.26 -5.26
C ASP A 239 -5.86 -5.51 -6.45
N TRP A 240 -6.17 -6.43 -7.34
CA TRP A 240 -5.37 -6.68 -8.53
C TRP A 240 -5.60 -5.59 -9.60
N THR A 241 -6.79 -5.54 -10.21
CA THR A 241 -7.18 -4.49 -11.16
C THR A 241 -8.68 -4.22 -11.07
N VAL A 242 -9.07 -2.98 -11.45
CA VAL A 242 -10.50 -2.64 -11.53
C VAL A 242 -11.26 -3.51 -12.54
N ASP A 243 -10.61 -3.91 -13.65
CA ASP A 243 -11.23 -4.74 -14.68
C ASP A 243 -11.64 -6.11 -14.11
N ARG A 244 -10.82 -6.72 -13.23
CA ARG A 244 -11.15 -7.97 -12.55
C ARG A 244 -12.33 -7.83 -11.60
N ILE A 245 -12.44 -6.71 -10.91
CA ILE A 245 -13.61 -6.40 -10.08
C ILE A 245 -14.86 -6.27 -10.96
N LEU A 246 -14.78 -5.53 -12.06
CA LEU A 246 -15.91 -5.33 -12.95
C LEU A 246 -16.33 -6.61 -13.69
N GLU A 247 -15.39 -7.50 -14.01
CA GLU A 247 -15.67 -8.84 -14.52
C GLU A 247 -16.49 -9.64 -13.49
N ALA A 248 -16.04 -9.72 -12.24
CA ALA A 248 -16.74 -10.40 -11.16
C ALA A 248 -18.15 -9.81 -10.94
N VAL A 249 -18.26 -8.48 -10.88
CA VAL A 249 -19.54 -7.78 -10.73
C VAL A 249 -20.52 -8.17 -11.83
N ARG A 250 -20.07 -8.18 -13.09
CA ARG A 250 -20.90 -8.52 -14.24
C ARG A 250 -21.35 -9.99 -14.22
N ASP A 251 -20.40 -10.90 -13.98
CA ASP A 251 -20.57 -12.33 -14.23
C ASP A 251 -21.21 -13.07 -13.04
N ASP A 252 -20.88 -12.68 -11.81
CA ASP A 252 -21.31 -13.39 -10.60
C ASP A 252 -22.24 -12.56 -9.69
N PHE A 253 -22.28 -11.23 -9.85
CA PHE A 253 -23.11 -10.34 -9.03
C PHE A 253 -24.20 -9.61 -9.83
N ALA A 254 -24.62 -10.18 -10.97
CA ALA A 254 -25.71 -9.67 -11.81
C ALA A 254 -25.53 -8.18 -12.24
N GLY A 255 -24.30 -7.70 -12.33
CA GLY A 255 -23.98 -6.32 -12.67
C GLY A 255 -24.19 -5.31 -11.51
N ASP A 256 -24.45 -5.78 -10.29
CA ASP A 256 -24.67 -4.93 -9.10
C ASP A 256 -23.37 -4.76 -8.31
N PRO A 257 -22.69 -3.59 -8.39
CA PRO A 257 -21.45 -3.36 -7.65
C PRO A 257 -21.63 -3.40 -6.13
N TYR A 258 -22.81 -3.05 -5.65
CA TYR A 258 -23.07 -3.07 -4.21
C TYR A 258 -23.28 -4.48 -3.66
N ALA A 259 -23.76 -5.42 -4.45
CA ALA A 259 -23.81 -6.83 -4.07
C ALA A 259 -22.38 -7.39 -3.88
N PHE A 260 -21.45 -7.05 -4.78
CA PHE A 260 -20.03 -7.38 -4.65
C PHE A 260 -19.41 -6.75 -3.38
N ILE A 261 -19.68 -5.47 -3.12
CA ILE A 261 -19.18 -4.75 -1.95
C ILE A 261 -19.74 -5.33 -0.65
N GLU A 262 -21.02 -5.69 -0.61
CA GLU A 262 -21.63 -6.34 0.53
C GLU A 262 -20.94 -7.69 0.83
N HIS A 263 -20.66 -8.47 -0.20
CA HIS A 263 -19.93 -9.73 -0.10
C HIS A 263 -18.49 -9.54 0.41
N TYR A 264 -17.77 -8.52 -0.07
CA TYR A 264 -16.46 -8.13 0.46
C TYR A 264 -16.51 -7.84 1.96
N TYR A 265 -17.45 -6.99 2.41
CA TYR A 265 -17.57 -6.65 3.82
C TYR A 265 -18.06 -7.79 4.70
N GLU A 266 -18.82 -8.75 4.16
CA GLU A 266 -19.13 -9.99 4.86
C GLU A 266 -17.87 -10.78 5.19
N THR A 267 -16.94 -10.87 4.24
CA THR A 267 -15.63 -11.51 4.42
C THR A 267 -14.78 -10.74 5.45
N VAL A 268 -14.66 -9.40 5.32
CA VAL A 268 -13.93 -8.55 6.27
C VAL A 268 -14.46 -8.73 7.69
N GLY A 269 -15.78 -8.81 7.85
CA GLY A 269 -16.41 -9.02 9.17
C GLY A 269 -16.04 -10.33 9.86
N MET A 270 -15.46 -11.29 9.13
CA MET A 270 -15.03 -12.60 9.66
C MET A 270 -13.55 -12.67 10.04
N LEU A 271 -12.74 -11.65 9.69
CA LEU A 271 -11.29 -11.66 9.89
C LEU A 271 -10.85 -12.09 11.30
N PRO A 272 -11.38 -11.55 12.41
CA PRO A 272 -10.90 -11.94 13.74
C PRO A 272 -11.08 -13.43 14.02
N LYS A 273 -12.19 -14.00 13.56
CA LYS A 273 -12.52 -15.41 13.78
C LYS A 273 -11.69 -16.35 12.93
N VAL A 274 -11.45 -15.99 11.66
CA VAL A 274 -10.79 -16.86 10.67
C VAL A 274 -9.27 -16.77 10.81
N THR A 275 -8.71 -15.57 10.82
CA THR A 275 -7.25 -15.37 10.85
C THR A 275 -6.67 -15.33 12.25
N GLY A 276 -7.48 -15.02 13.27
CA GLY A 276 -7.01 -14.76 14.63
C GLY A 276 -6.13 -13.52 14.72
N CYS A 277 -6.33 -12.54 13.82
CA CYS A 277 -5.49 -11.36 13.71
C CYS A 277 -5.56 -10.47 14.97
N HIS A 278 -4.48 -9.73 15.17
CA HIS A 278 -4.36 -8.68 16.20
C HIS A 278 -4.78 -7.31 15.66
N ILE A 279 -4.61 -7.10 14.36
CA ILE A 279 -4.82 -5.83 13.65
C ILE A 279 -5.68 -6.13 12.42
N ILE A 280 -6.71 -5.32 12.19
CA ILE A 280 -7.50 -5.35 10.96
C ILE A 280 -6.79 -4.45 9.95
N GLY A 281 -6.24 -5.03 8.89
CA GLY A 281 -5.55 -4.32 7.80
C GLY A 281 -6.56 -3.55 6.92
N HIS A 282 -6.11 -2.50 6.25
CA HIS A 282 -6.81 -1.69 5.23
C HIS A 282 -8.30 -2.01 5.02
N PHE A 283 -9.12 -1.76 6.03
CA PHE A 283 -10.50 -2.22 6.19
C PHE A 283 -11.40 -2.02 4.97
N ASP A 284 -11.21 -0.95 4.20
CA ASP A 284 -11.99 -0.59 3.02
C ASP A 284 -11.17 -0.68 1.71
N LEU A 285 -10.29 -1.70 1.59
CA LEU A 285 -9.44 -1.95 0.41
C LEU A 285 -10.24 -2.00 -0.90
N VAL A 286 -11.49 -2.40 -0.87
CA VAL A 286 -12.42 -2.39 -2.02
C VAL A 286 -12.51 -1.03 -2.70
N THR A 287 -12.10 0.05 -2.02
CA THR A 287 -12.06 1.41 -2.57
C THR A 287 -10.77 1.74 -3.31
N LYS A 288 -9.78 0.82 -3.38
CA LYS A 288 -8.44 1.06 -3.97
C LYS A 288 -8.48 1.74 -5.34
N PHE A 289 -9.34 1.28 -6.24
CA PHE A 289 -9.43 1.77 -7.60
C PHE A 289 -10.59 2.75 -7.83
N ASN A 290 -11.18 3.32 -6.76
CA ASN A 290 -12.43 4.07 -6.86
C ASN A 290 -12.26 5.59 -7.07
N GLU A 291 -11.03 6.10 -7.18
CA GLU A 291 -10.86 7.55 -7.35
C GLU A 291 -10.90 8.03 -8.82
N LYS A 292 -10.37 7.24 -9.78
CA LYS A 292 -10.16 7.73 -11.17
C LYS A 292 -10.23 6.64 -12.24
N PRO A 293 -11.39 6.43 -12.87
CA PRO A 293 -12.75 6.88 -12.53
C PRO A 293 -13.35 6.04 -11.40
N PRO A 294 -14.30 6.58 -10.64
CA PRO A 294 -15.01 5.79 -9.64
C PRO A 294 -15.86 4.72 -10.32
N TRP A 295 -15.85 3.49 -9.77
CA TRP A 295 -16.68 2.39 -10.25
C TRP A 295 -17.94 2.16 -9.40
N PHE A 296 -18.01 2.83 -8.23
CA PHE A 296 -19.20 2.91 -7.38
C PHE A 296 -19.23 4.23 -6.60
N ASP A 297 -20.39 4.59 -6.02
CA ASP A 297 -20.55 5.77 -5.16
C ASP A 297 -20.27 5.40 -3.68
N GLU A 298 -19.19 5.93 -3.10
CA GLU A 298 -18.82 5.73 -1.69
C GLU A 298 -19.83 6.39 -0.70
N ASN A 299 -20.79 7.19 -1.17
CA ASN A 299 -21.87 7.73 -0.35
C ASN A 299 -23.15 6.88 -0.39
N HIS A 300 -23.19 5.85 -1.24
CA HIS A 300 -24.38 5.02 -1.38
C HIS A 300 -24.73 4.30 -0.08
N PRO A 301 -26.02 4.28 0.34
CA PRO A 301 -26.44 3.69 1.61
C PRO A 301 -26.06 2.23 1.80
N ARG A 302 -26.08 1.41 0.72
CA ARG A 302 -25.71 -0.02 0.79
C ARG A 302 -24.23 -0.20 1.13
N TYR A 303 -23.32 0.60 0.52
CA TYR A 303 -21.90 0.58 0.85
C TYR A 303 -21.68 0.90 2.33
N ARG A 304 -22.27 2.01 2.82
CA ARG A 304 -22.13 2.42 4.22
C ARG A 304 -22.71 1.39 5.18
N ALA A 305 -23.88 0.85 4.87
CA ALA A 305 -24.51 -0.18 5.68
C ALA A 305 -23.69 -1.48 5.71
N ALA A 306 -23.07 -1.87 4.61
CA ALA A 306 -22.20 -3.06 4.54
C ALA A 306 -20.96 -2.91 5.43
N ALA A 307 -20.27 -1.76 5.34
CA ALA A 307 -19.13 -1.46 6.20
C ALA A 307 -19.53 -1.44 7.69
N CYS A 308 -20.65 -0.82 8.05
CA CYS A 308 -21.14 -0.82 9.44
C CYS A 308 -21.46 -2.25 9.94
N ARG A 309 -22.10 -3.09 9.13
CA ARG A 309 -22.36 -4.51 9.50
C ARG A 309 -21.06 -5.28 9.70
N ALA A 310 -20.02 -5.04 8.86
CA ALA A 310 -18.70 -5.65 9.06
C ALA A 310 -18.07 -5.23 10.38
N LEU A 311 -18.11 -3.93 10.72
CA LEU A 311 -17.67 -3.42 12.02
C LEU A 311 -18.42 -4.11 13.16
N ASP A 312 -19.76 -4.14 13.12
CA ASP A 312 -20.58 -4.77 14.15
C ASP A 312 -20.21 -6.25 14.35
N ARG A 313 -19.96 -6.99 13.27
CA ARG A 313 -19.51 -8.38 13.32
C ARG A 313 -18.10 -8.53 13.91
N ILE A 314 -17.15 -7.68 13.54
CA ILE A 314 -15.79 -7.65 14.11
C ILE A 314 -15.88 -7.43 15.63
N PHE A 315 -16.61 -6.41 16.08
CA PHE A 315 -16.73 -6.10 17.50
C PHE A 315 -17.42 -7.22 18.28
N ALA A 316 -18.46 -7.83 17.72
CA ALA A 316 -19.16 -8.94 18.35
C ALA A 316 -18.29 -10.20 18.51
N SER A 317 -17.45 -10.50 17.51
CA SER A 317 -16.61 -11.71 17.52
C SER A 317 -15.23 -11.50 18.15
N TRP A 318 -14.83 -10.25 18.43
CA TRP A 318 -13.46 -9.94 18.87
C TRP A 318 -13.03 -10.68 20.11
N GLN A 319 -13.86 -10.69 21.16
CA GLN A 319 -13.51 -11.33 22.44
C GLN A 319 -13.31 -12.85 22.33
N GLU A 320 -13.88 -13.47 21.31
CA GLU A 320 -13.75 -14.90 21.05
C GLU A 320 -12.55 -15.21 20.13
N SER A 321 -11.91 -14.18 19.59
CA SER A 321 -10.77 -14.33 18.67
C SER A 321 -9.47 -14.58 19.43
N ARG A 322 -8.55 -15.31 18.78
CA ARG A 322 -7.18 -15.49 19.33
C ARG A 322 -6.41 -14.17 19.45
N GLY A 323 -6.71 -13.23 18.58
CA GLY A 323 -6.09 -11.90 18.57
C GLY A 323 -6.39 -11.08 19.82
N ALA A 324 -7.60 -11.14 20.35
CA ALA A 324 -8.01 -10.40 21.55
C ALA A 324 -7.18 -10.74 22.79
N ALA A 325 -6.71 -11.97 22.91
CA ALA A 325 -5.89 -12.39 24.04
C ALA A 325 -4.58 -11.60 24.15
N ARG A 326 -4.03 -11.10 23.03
CA ARG A 326 -2.76 -10.35 22.98
C ARG A 326 -2.99 -8.85 22.71
N ALA A 327 -3.93 -8.50 21.82
CA ALA A 327 -4.17 -7.12 21.41
C ALA A 327 -5.09 -6.33 22.38
N GLY A 328 -5.78 -7.01 23.30
CA GLY A 328 -6.62 -6.39 24.31
C GLY A 328 -8.13 -6.42 23.99
N SER A 329 -8.91 -5.70 24.78
CA SER A 329 -10.37 -5.83 24.81
C SER A 329 -11.10 -5.21 23.62
N ALA A 330 -10.45 -4.44 22.77
CA ALA A 330 -11.06 -3.80 21.60
C ALA A 330 -10.22 -4.07 20.34
N PRO A 331 -10.88 -4.26 19.17
CA PRO A 331 -10.17 -4.46 17.91
C PRO A 331 -9.33 -3.25 17.53
N ILE A 332 -8.16 -3.52 16.93
CA ILE A 332 -7.24 -2.51 16.41
C ILE A 332 -7.41 -2.47 14.91
N PHE A 333 -7.67 -1.29 14.36
CA PHE A 333 -7.79 -1.05 12.93
C PHE A 333 -6.58 -0.27 12.43
N GLU A 334 -6.09 -0.63 11.27
CA GLU A 334 -4.98 0.05 10.66
C GLU A 334 -5.44 1.34 9.97
N ILE A 335 -4.73 2.46 10.21
CA ILE A 335 -4.68 3.58 9.27
C ILE A 335 -3.52 3.29 8.32
N ASN A 336 -3.84 2.89 7.08
CA ASN A 336 -2.90 2.40 6.11
C ASN A 336 -2.65 3.44 5.01
N THR A 337 -1.39 3.78 4.77
CA THR A 337 -1.01 4.80 3.80
C THR A 337 -0.50 4.22 2.47
N GLY A 338 -0.52 2.90 2.29
CA GLY A 338 0.05 2.21 1.14
C GLY A 338 -0.55 2.61 -0.20
N ALA A 339 -1.86 2.87 -0.27
CA ALA A 339 -2.48 3.33 -1.50
C ALA A 339 -1.99 4.72 -1.94
N ILE A 340 -1.61 5.59 -0.99
CA ILE A 340 -1.04 6.92 -1.28
C ILE A 340 0.34 6.75 -1.91
N SER A 341 1.20 5.93 -1.32
CA SER A 341 2.57 5.69 -1.81
C SER A 341 2.59 5.11 -3.23
N ARG A 342 1.59 4.31 -3.58
CA ARG A 342 1.41 3.69 -4.89
C ARG A 342 0.57 4.54 -5.87
N GLY A 343 0.06 5.71 -5.44
CA GLY A 343 -0.69 6.65 -6.27
C GLY A 343 -2.12 6.22 -6.63
N TRP A 344 -2.67 5.25 -5.91
CA TRP A 344 -4.03 4.76 -6.11
C TRP A 344 -5.08 5.64 -5.44
N ARG A 345 -4.77 6.15 -4.23
CA ARG A 345 -5.66 7.02 -3.46
C ARG A 345 -4.93 8.26 -2.97
N MET A 346 -5.69 9.33 -2.69
CA MET A 346 -5.18 10.56 -2.09
C MET A 346 -5.29 10.56 -0.56
N THR A 347 -6.01 9.59 0.02
CA THR A 347 -6.25 9.46 1.46
C THR A 347 -5.91 8.06 1.94
N PRO A 348 -5.51 7.88 3.22
CA PRO A 348 -5.30 6.57 3.80
C PRO A 348 -6.59 5.73 3.87
N TYR A 349 -6.45 4.41 4.04
CA TYR A 349 -7.52 3.55 4.56
C TYR A 349 -7.56 3.63 6.10
N PRO A 350 -8.74 3.44 6.71
CA PRO A 350 -10.04 3.55 6.08
C PRO A 350 -10.51 5.00 5.94
N ALA A 351 -11.59 5.19 5.19
CA ALA A 351 -12.21 6.51 5.00
C ALA A 351 -12.55 7.19 6.35
N PRO A 352 -12.52 8.55 6.43
CA PRO A 352 -12.73 9.28 7.69
C PRO A 352 -14.02 8.91 8.43
N TRP A 353 -15.12 8.70 7.71
CA TRP A 353 -16.39 8.32 8.31
C TRP A 353 -16.34 6.91 8.93
N ILE A 354 -15.58 5.97 8.36
CA ILE A 354 -15.38 4.63 8.94
C ILE A 354 -14.54 4.73 10.22
N LEU A 355 -13.51 5.59 10.25
CA LEU A 355 -12.74 5.85 11.47
C LEU A 355 -13.63 6.40 12.60
N GLN A 356 -14.57 7.29 12.27
CA GLN A 356 -15.54 7.80 13.23
C GLN A 356 -16.46 6.67 13.76
N GLU A 357 -16.92 5.75 12.91
CA GLU A 357 -17.70 4.59 13.28
C GLU A 357 -16.90 3.58 14.13
N ILE A 358 -15.61 3.38 13.81
CA ILE A 358 -14.68 2.57 14.64
C ILE A 358 -14.57 3.20 16.04
N ARG A 359 -14.32 4.51 16.10
CA ARG A 359 -14.19 5.23 17.36
C ARG A 359 -15.48 5.18 18.18
N ALA A 360 -16.63 5.37 17.55
CA ALA A 360 -17.94 5.33 18.22
C ALA A 360 -18.22 3.98 18.89
N ARG A 361 -17.65 2.88 18.34
CA ARG A 361 -17.74 1.52 18.90
C ARG A 361 -16.64 1.22 19.94
N GLY A 362 -15.74 2.17 20.23
CA GLY A 362 -14.62 1.97 21.15
C GLY A 362 -13.43 1.23 20.54
N GLY A 363 -13.34 1.15 19.23
CA GLY A 363 -12.19 0.56 18.53
C GLY A 363 -10.93 1.40 18.67
N GLN A 364 -9.79 0.75 18.45
CA GLN A 364 -8.46 1.31 18.53
C GLN A 364 -7.84 1.39 17.14
N ILE A 365 -6.81 2.21 17.00
CA ILE A 365 -6.13 2.39 15.71
C ILE A 365 -4.62 2.21 15.83
N MET A 366 -3.98 1.86 14.71
CA MET A 366 -2.54 1.81 14.50
C MET A 366 -2.21 2.43 13.14
N ILE A 367 -1.11 3.18 13.03
CA ILE A 367 -0.71 3.79 11.76
C ILE A 367 0.41 2.97 11.14
N ASN A 368 0.25 2.54 9.89
CA ASN A 368 1.25 1.80 9.13
C ASN A 368 1.30 2.25 7.66
N SER A 369 2.41 1.95 6.99
CA SER A 369 2.61 2.40 5.60
C SER A 369 2.26 1.38 4.54
N ASP A 370 2.20 0.09 4.87
CA ASP A 370 2.05 -0.99 3.89
C ASP A 370 3.10 -0.81 2.75
N SER A 371 4.33 -0.62 3.21
CA SER A 371 5.44 -0.25 2.33
C SER A 371 6.03 -1.45 1.62
N HIS A 372 6.18 -1.35 0.29
CA HIS A 372 6.81 -2.34 -0.58
C HIS A 372 8.20 -1.91 -1.05
N ALA A 373 8.71 -0.75 -0.56
CA ALA A 373 10.01 -0.22 -0.95
C ALA A 373 10.60 0.68 0.14
N VAL A 374 11.92 0.79 0.16
CA VAL A 374 12.68 1.55 1.17
C VAL A 374 12.29 3.03 1.26
N ASP A 375 11.86 3.64 0.18
CA ASP A 375 11.52 5.07 0.08
C ASP A 375 10.07 5.38 0.52
N THR A 376 9.26 4.36 0.81
CA THR A 376 7.86 4.52 1.21
C THR A 376 7.57 4.17 2.67
N LEU A 377 8.59 3.82 3.47
CA LEU A 377 8.46 3.35 4.85
C LEU A 377 7.68 4.28 5.78
N THR A 378 7.72 5.57 5.56
CA THR A 378 7.02 6.58 6.39
C THR A 378 6.12 7.48 5.54
N CYS A 379 5.73 7.01 4.36
CA CYS A 379 4.92 7.78 3.43
C CYS A 379 3.61 8.22 4.08
N ALA A 380 3.29 9.52 3.99
CA ALA A 380 2.05 10.14 4.48
C ALA A 380 1.74 9.91 5.98
N PHE A 381 2.72 9.57 6.82
CA PHE A 381 2.50 9.44 8.27
C PHE A 381 1.97 10.73 8.93
N PRO A 382 2.47 11.93 8.61
CA PRO A 382 1.87 13.17 9.13
C PRO A 382 0.40 13.34 8.76
N ASP A 383 0.00 12.95 7.53
CA ASP A 383 -1.39 13.00 7.09
C ASP A 383 -2.26 11.98 7.83
N ALA A 384 -1.74 10.78 8.09
CA ALA A 384 -2.40 9.75 8.88
C ALA A 384 -2.62 10.17 10.34
N VAL A 385 -1.62 10.81 10.97
CA VAL A 385 -1.73 11.40 12.32
C VAL A 385 -2.80 12.48 12.32
N LYS A 386 -2.75 13.39 11.35
CA LYS A 386 -3.78 14.43 11.22
C LYS A 386 -5.18 13.85 11.07
N LEU A 387 -5.34 12.84 10.21
CA LEU A 387 -6.61 12.14 10.02
C LEU A 387 -7.11 11.51 11.32
N ALA A 388 -6.24 10.83 12.07
CA ALA A 388 -6.58 10.24 13.37
C ALA A 388 -7.10 11.30 14.33
N LEU A 389 -6.38 12.44 14.46
CA LEU A 389 -6.77 13.55 15.31
C LEU A 389 -8.09 14.20 14.86
N ASP A 390 -8.28 14.42 13.56
CA ASP A 390 -9.52 14.97 12.98
C ASP A 390 -10.73 14.04 13.24
N CYS A 391 -10.51 12.73 13.30
CA CYS A 391 -11.53 11.73 13.67
C CYS A 391 -11.69 11.58 15.20
N GLY A 392 -10.92 12.33 15.99
CA GLY A 392 -11.02 12.40 17.45
C GLY A 392 -10.25 11.32 18.21
N PHE A 393 -9.34 10.60 17.56
CA PHE A 393 -8.39 9.73 18.25
C PHE A 393 -7.24 10.55 18.83
N THR A 394 -6.93 10.34 20.10
CA THR A 394 -5.80 11.00 20.79
C THR A 394 -4.66 10.03 21.06
N ARG A 395 -4.84 8.77 20.75
CA ARG A 395 -3.87 7.69 20.94
C ARG A 395 -3.92 6.71 19.76
N VAL A 396 -2.81 6.04 19.55
CA VAL A 396 -2.66 4.88 18.64
C VAL A 396 -2.08 3.72 19.41
N LYS A 397 -2.28 2.50 18.94
CA LYS A 397 -1.57 1.33 19.45
C LYS A 397 -0.19 1.23 18.84
N ILE A 398 0.76 0.83 19.66
CA ILE A 398 2.10 0.40 19.25
C ILE A 398 2.37 -1.00 19.83
N ILE A 399 3.36 -1.67 19.26
CA ILE A 399 3.83 -2.97 19.77
C ILE A 399 5.21 -2.76 20.38
N THR A 400 5.34 -3.10 21.66
CA THR A 400 6.58 -3.06 22.43
C THR A 400 6.96 -4.48 22.87
N GLU A 401 8.05 -4.62 23.59
CA GLU A 401 8.42 -5.90 24.22
C GLU A 401 7.38 -6.38 25.26
N GLN A 402 6.58 -5.46 25.80
CA GLN A 402 5.51 -5.73 26.76
C GLN A 402 4.17 -6.09 26.09
N GLY A 403 4.07 -5.93 24.77
CA GLY A 403 2.87 -6.17 23.98
C GLY A 403 2.28 -4.91 23.37
N PHE A 404 0.97 -4.86 23.23
CA PHE A 404 0.25 -3.75 22.62
C PHE A 404 0.00 -2.63 23.64
N GLU A 405 0.59 -1.47 23.42
CA GLU A 405 0.50 -0.31 24.32
C GLU A 405 -0.11 0.91 23.64
N ASP A 406 -0.56 1.88 24.43
CA ASP A 406 -1.06 3.16 23.95
C ASP A 406 0.09 4.14 23.75
N TYR A 407 0.13 4.79 22.58
CA TYR A 407 1.02 5.89 22.27
C TYR A 407 0.21 7.16 22.04
N SER A 408 0.55 8.26 22.77
CA SER A 408 -0.17 9.53 22.67
C SER A 408 0.13 10.25 21.36
N LEU A 409 -0.92 10.84 20.77
CA LEU A 409 -0.85 11.75 19.61
C LEU A 409 -1.00 13.24 20.03
N ILE A 410 -1.07 13.53 21.33
CA ILE A 410 -1.22 14.89 21.89
C ILE A 410 -0.28 15.10 23.07
#